data_a56807ed2142406b3cbbe751e1f80809
#
_entry.id   a56807ed2142406b3cbbe751e1f80809
#
_cell.length_a   1.000
_cell.length_b   1.000
_cell.length_c   1.000
_cell.angle_alpha   90.00
_cell.angle_beta   90.00
_cell.angle_gamma   90.00
#
_symmetry.space_group_name_H-M   'P 1'
#
loop_
_entity.id
_entity.type
_entity.pdbx_description
1 polymer ?
#
loop_
_entity_poly.entity_id
_entity_poly.type
_entity_poly.pdbx_seq_one_letter_code
_entity_poly.pdbx_strand_id
1 'polypeptide(L)'
;MLYTKSDKIQQYTLGRKGGSNTGNLTETLMEELNCKTVLKLPVLGGISESVVVTWIIMAVLVLLSIILVRNLKVENPGKVQLALESMIGWAQDFFEGIIGKENKAYVPYLITVLLYLAVSNTIGLLGFKPPTKDLNVTAALAIMSMCVIEFSGIHKNGVVHWMKHFAKHFV
;
A
#
# COMPACT_ATOMS: atom_id res chain seq x y z
N MET A 1 26.04 -5.12 43.82
CA MET A 1 26.68 -5.46 42.54
C MET A 1 25.61 -6.14 41.68
N LEU A 2 24.78 -5.31 41.02
CA LEU A 2 23.60 -5.77 40.27
C LEU A 2 23.96 -5.85 38.79
N TYR A 3 24.26 -7.05 38.32
CA TYR A 3 24.42 -7.34 36.90
C TYR A 3 23.06 -7.33 36.24
N THR A 4 22.78 -6.30 35.43
CA THR A 4 21.51 -6.10 34.77
C THR A 4 21.31 -7.17 33.66
N LYS A 5 20.09 -7.70 33.55
CA LYS A 5 19.66 -8.71 32.57
C LYS A 5 20.03 -8.34 31.11
N SER A 6 20.25 -7.04 30.86
CA SER A 6 20.70 -6.47 29.59
C SER A 6 22.13 -6.91 29.22
N ASP A 7 23.04 -7.02 30.19
CA ASP A 7 24.43 -7.36 29.92
C ASP A 7 24.60 -8.82 29.52
N LYS A 8 23.72 -9.70 30.01
CA LYS A 8 23.71 -11.13 29.59
C LYS A 8 23.22 -11.28 28.15
N ILE A 9 22.28 -10.49 27.71
CA ILE A 9 21.78 -10.54 26.33
C ILE A 9 22.85 -10.03 25.37
N GLN A 10 23.58 -8.98 25.73
CA GLN A 10 24.70 -8.48 24.93
C GLN A 10 25.88 -9.47 24.87
N GLN A 11 26.14 -10.21 25.95
CA GLN A 11 27.20 -11.23 25.97
C GLN A 11 26.85 -12.48 25.14
N TYR A 12 25.57 -12.87 25.09
CA TYR A 12 25.08 -13.93 24.20
C TYR A 12 25.13 -13.52 22.71
N THR A 13 24.97 -12.24 22.38
CA THR A 13 25.06 -11.72 21.00
C THR A 13 26.54 -11.62 20.54
N LEU A 14 27.45 -11.30 21.41
CA LEU A 14 28.89 -11.21 21.11
C LEU A 14 29.60 -12.58 20.97
N GLY A 15 29.09 -13.60 21.67
CA GLY A 15 29.62 -14.98 21.59
C GLY A 15 29.28 -15.75 20.31
N ARG A 16 28.36 -15.25 19.49
CA ARG A 16 27.86 -15.92 18.28
C ARG A 16 28.47 -15.38 16.97
N LYS A 17 29.56 -14.66 17.02
CA LYS A 17 30.25 -14.13 15.82
C LYS A 17 31.06 -15.19 15.03
N GLY A 18 30.73 -16.46 15.14
CA GLY A 18 31.43 -17.54 14.44
C GLY A 18 30.53 -18.49 13.65
N GLY A 19 29.37 -18.07 13.17
CA GLY A 19 28.51 -18.98 12.42
C GLY A 19 27.48 -18.30 11.55
N SER A 20 27.74 -18.32 10.27
CA SER A 20 26.84 -18.07 9.11
C SER A 20 26.37 -16.65 8.86
N ASN A 21 26.72 -16.14 7.67
CA ASN A 21 26.23 -14.93 7.03
C ASN A 21 24.66 -14.86 6.93
N THR A 22 23.98 -15.97 7.13
CA THR A 22 22.53 -16.07 7.11
C THR A 22 21.87 -15.43 8.33
N GLY A 23 22.47 -15.48 9.52
CA GLY A 23 21.91 -14.86 10.74
C GLY A 23 21.91 -13.33 10.65
N ASN A 24 23.00 -12.75 10.15
CA ASN A 24 23.11 -11.30 9.97
C ASN A 24 22.16 -10.80 8.87
N LEU A 25 21.98 -11.57 7.80
CA LEU A 25 21.06 -11.23 6.71
C LEU A 25 19.61 -11.22 7.20
N THR A 26 19.23 -12.21 8.01
CA THR A 26 17.87 -12.31 8.56
C THR A 26 17.58 -11.18 9.54
N GLU A 27 18.53 -10.81 10.40
CA GLU A 27 18.40 -9.68 11.32
C GLU A 27 18.31 -8.35 10.58
N THR A 28 19.16 -8.14 9.57
CA THR A 28 19.13 -6.92 8.74
C THR A 28 17.83 -6.82 7.95
N LEU A 29 17.36 -7.93 7.38
CA LEU A 29 16.09 -7.97 6.68
C LEU A 29 14.89 -7.71 7.62
N MET A 30 14.91 -8.27 8.82
CA MET A 30 13.87 -8.00 9.83
C MET A 30 13.90 -6.54 10.32
N GLU A 31 15.08 -5.94 10.44
CA GLU A 31 15.24 -4.55 10.85
C GLU A 31 14.78 -3.57 9.74
N GLU A 32 15.02 -3.93 8.47
CA GLU A 32 14.56 -3.15 7.32
C GLU A 32 13.06 -3.32 7.05
N LEU A 33 12.49 -4.50 7.31
CA LEU A 33 11.07 -4.81 7.11
C LEU A 33 10.20 -4.36 8.29
N ASN A 34 10.75 -4.30 9.52
CA ASN A 34 10.04 -3.80 10.69
C ASN A 34 10.19 -2.29 10.82
N CYS A 35 9.10 -1.58 10.62
CA CYS A 35 9.05 -0.15 10.86
C CYS A 35 9.06 0.16 12.35
N LYS A 36 9.87 1.17 12.74
CA LYS A 36 9.94 1.66 14.13
C LYS A 36 8.56 2.14 14.57
N THR A 37 8.16 1.72 15.76
CA THR A 37 6.91 2.15 16.40
C THR A 37 7.08 3.59 16.88
N VAL A 38 6.35 4.53 16.28
CA VAL A 38 6.44 5.97 16.61
C VAL A 38 5.48 6.34 17.74
N LEU A 39 4.32 5.71 17.84
CA LEU A 39 3.29 5.97 18.82
C LEU A 39 2.90 4.69 19.56
N LYS A 40 3.13 4.67 20.87
CA LYS A 40 2.61 3.63 21.77
C LYS A 40 1.29 4.09 22.35
N LEU A 41 0.18 3.67 21.76
CA LEU A 41 -1.15 3.89 22.34
C LEU A 41 -1.49 2.69 23.24
N PRO A 42 -1.95 2.92 24.49
CA PRO A 42 -2.15 1.83 25.46
C PRO A 42 -3.30 0.87 25.08
N VAL A 43 -4.14 1.24 24.12
CA VAL A 43 -5.33 0.46 23.72
C VAL A 43 -5.15 -0.23 22.35
N LEU A 44 -4.34 0.30 21.43
CA LEU A 44 -4.22 -0.17 20.03
C LEU A 44 -2.86 -0.77 19.68
N GLY A 45 -1.96 -0.92 20.67
CA GLY A 45 -0.58 -1.33 20.37
C GLY A 45 0.25 -0.21 19.73
N GLY A 46 1.46 -0.51 19.29
CA GLY A 46 2.34 0.48 18.65
C GLY A 46 1.92 0.76 17.22
N ILE A 47 1.64 2.01 16.89
CA ILE A 47 1.44 2.45 15.50
C ILE A 47 2.81 2.56 14.82
N SER A 48 2.99 1.88 13.71
CA SER A 48 4.21 1.94 12.93
C SER A 48 4.33 3.29 12.20
N GLU A 49 5.55 3.76 12.00
CA GLU A 49 5.84 4.97 11.22
C GLU A 49 5.16 4.94 9.84
N SER A 50 5.13 3.79 9.20
CA SER A 50 4.54 3.57 7.89
C SER A 50 3.03 3.84 7.87
N VAL A 51 2.31 3.50 8.94
CA VAL A 51 0.86 3.76 9.05
C VAL A 51 0.60 5.26 9.16
N VAL A 52 1.41 5.99 9.94
CA VAL A 52 1.28 7.45 10.05
C VAL A 52 1.56 8.12 8.71
N VAL A 53 2.62 7.71 8.01
CA VAL A 53 2.95 8.21 6.68
C VAL A 53 1.83 7.90 5.69
N THR A 54 1.23 6.70 5.74
CA THR A 54 0.06 6.33 4.93
C THR A 54 -1.10 7.29 5.16
N TRP A 55 -1.42 7.62 6.41
CA TRP A 55 -2.50 8.55 6.74
C TRP A 55 -2.22 9.96 6.21
N ILE A 56 -0.97 10.42 6.31
CA ILE A 56 -0.54 11.71 5.75
C ILE A 56 -0.71 11.70 4.23
N ILE A 57 -0.28 10.64 3.54
CA ILE A 57 -0.44 10.49 2.09
C ILE A 57 -1.92 10.55 1.70
N MET A 58 -2.77 9.79 2.40
CA MET A 58 -4.20 9.79 2.14
C MET A 58 -4.83 11.17 2.36
N ALA A 59 -4.48 11.84 3.45
CA ALA A 59 -4.96 13.19 3.72
C ALA A 59 -4.53 14.19 2.63
N VAL A 60 -3.27 14.12 2.19
CA VAL A 60 -2.73 14.97 1.12
C VAL A 60 -3.44 14.69 -0.20
N LEU A 61 -3.66 13.42 -0.57
CA LEU A 61 -4.38 13.05 -1.79
C LEU A 61 -5.83 13.53 -1.78
N VAL A 62 -6.52 13.41 -0.65
CA VAL A 62 -7.90 13.90 -0.50
C VAL A 62 -7.95 15.42 -0.60
N LEU A 63 -7.06 16.13 0.10
CA LEU A 63 -6.98 17.59 0.04
C LEU A 63 -6.66 18.07 -1.38
N LEU A 64 -5.68 17.44 -2.03
CA LEU A 64 -5.31 17.75 -3.41
C LEU A 64 -6.51 17.54 -4.35
N SER A 65 -7.21 16.42 -4.21
CA SER A 65 -8.42 16.11 -4.99
C SER A 65 -9.50 17.17 -4.79
N ILE A 66 -9.76 17.58 -3.55
CA ILE A 66 -10.76 18.62 -3.24
C ILE A 66 -10.34 19.96 -3.87
N ILE A 67 -9.08 20.34 -3.78
CA ILE A 67 -8.57 21.60 -4.35
C ILE A 67 -8.68 21.58 -5.88
N LEU A 68 -8.30 20.48 -6.51
CA LEU A 68 -8.33 20.36 -7.97
C LEU A 68 -9.77 20.33 -8.52
N VAL A 69 -10.70 19.68 -7.81
CA VAL A 69 -12.10 19.55 -8.26
C VAL A 69 -12.95 20.79 -7.95
N ARG A 70 -12.55 21.59 -6.95
CA ARG A 70 -13.34 22.74 -6.48
C ARG A 70 -13.60 23.82 -7.54
N ASN A 71 -12.71 23.99 -8.52
CA ASN A 71 -12.78 25.06 -9.53
C ASN A 71 -12.98 24.52 -10.96
N LEU A 72 -13.54 23.32 -11.11
CA LEU A 72 -13.84 22.78 -12.43
C LEU A 72 -14.94 23.61 -13.12
N LYS A 73 -14.65 24.09 -14.33
CA LYS A 73 -15.59 24.85 -15.17
C LYS A 73 -15.92 24.04 -16.41
N VAL A 74 -17.23 23.94 -16.71
CA VAL A 74 -17.71 23.25 -17.92
C VAL A 74 -17.48 24.11 -19.16
N GLU A 75 -17.62 25.45 -19.02
CA GLU A 75 -17.34 26.41 -20.10
C GLU A 75 -15.99 27.08 -19.84
N ASN A 76 -15.08 27.00 -20.80
CA ASN A 76 -13.69 27.48 -20.72
C ASN A 76 -12.84 26.79 -19.61
N PRO A 77 -12.51 25.49 -19.78
CA PRO A 77 -11.67 24.79 -18.83
C PRO A 77 -10.26 25.40 -18.77
N GLY A 78 -9.76 25.60 -17.56
CA GLY A 78 -8.39 26.08 -17.33
C GLY A 78 -7.35 25.05 -17.79
N LYS A 79 -6.12 25.51 -18.10
CA LYS A 79 -5.03 24.61 -18.55
C LYS A 79 -4.75 23.46 -17.57
N VAL A 80 -4.88 23.71 -16.27
CA VAL A 80 -4.67 22.70 -15.21
C VAL A 80 -5.79 21.65 -15.27
N GLN A 81 -7.04 22.06 -15.47
CA GLN A 81 -8.18 21.17 -15.62
C GLN A 81 -8.01 20.26 -16.85
N LEU A 82 -7.63 20.84 -17.99
CA LEU A 82 -7.42 20.10 -19.23
C LEU A 82 -6.27 19.06 -19.09
N ALA A 83 -5.19 19.41 -18.40
CA ALA A 83 -4.11 18.49 -18.10
C ALA A 83 -4.57 17.34 -17.18
N LEU A 84 -5.37 17.67 -16.17
CA LEU A 84 -5.92 16.67 -15.24
C LEU A 84 -6.89 15.71 -15.94
N GLU A 85 -7.82 16.24 -16.73
CA GLU A 85 -8.78 15.46 -17.53
C GLU A 85 -8.05 14.55 -18.53
N SER A 86 -7.01 15.06 -19.19
CA SER A 86 -6.18 14.26 -20.11
C SER A 86 -5.44 13.14 -19.39
N MET A 87 -4.88 13.42 -18.21
CA MET A 87 -4.16 12.41 -17.43
C MET A 87 -5.10 11.32 -16.91
N ILE A 88 -6.27 11.71 -16.41
CA ILE A 88 -7.28 10.76 -15.92
C ILE A 88 -7.86 9.96 -17.10
N GLY A 89 -8.16 10.62 -18.22
CA GLY A 89 -8.65 9.95 -19.44
C GLY A 89 -7.65 8.91 -19.94
N TRP A 90 -6.37 9.27 -20.03
CA TRP A 90 -5.31 8.33 -20.40
C TRP A 90 -5.25 7.13 -19.44
N ALA A 91 -5.32 7.37 -18.13
CA ALA A 91 -5.30 6.29 -17.15
C ALA A 91 -6.55 5.40 -17.25
N GLN A 92 -7.72 5.98 -17.53
CA GLN A 92 -8.94 5.21 -17.77
C GLN A 92 -8.81 4.31 -18.99
N ASP A 93 -8.38 4.86 -20.13
CA ASP A 93 -8.18 4.10 -21.37
C ASP A 93 -7.15 2.98 -21.18
N PHE A 94 -6.07 3.27 -20.46
CA PHE A 94 -5.04 2.28 -20.13
C PHE A 94 -5.61 1.11 -19.32
N PHE A 95 -6.33 1.38 -18.24
CA PHE A 95 -6.94 0.33 -17.43
C PHE A 95 -8.08 -0.38 -18.14
N GLU A 96 -8.94 0.33 -18.88
CA GLU A 96 -9.99 -0.31 -19.69
C GLU A 96 -9.40 -1.25 -20.74
N GLY A 97 -8.25 -0.91 -21.32
CA GLY A 97 -7.52 -1.79 -22.23
C GLY A 97 -7.02 -3.09 -21.60
N ILE A 98 -6.68 -3.04 -20.28
CA ILE A 98 -6.18 -4.22 -19.55
C ILE A 98 -7.31 -5.09 -19.02
N ILE A 99 -8.31 -4.48 -18.34
CA ILE A 99 -9.36 -5.23 -17.63
C ILE A 99 -10.62 -5.49 -18.49
N GLY A 100 -10.67 -4.87 -19.67
CA GLY A 100 -11.83 -4.93 -20.56
C GLY A 100 -12.94 -3.92 -20.18
N LYS A 101 -13.64 -3.43 -21.19
CA LYS A 101 -14.71 -2.43 -21.06
C LYS A 101 -15.85 -2.86 -20.12
N GLU A 102 -16.05 -4.16 -19.98
CA GLU A 102 -17.09 -4.73 -19.13
C GLU A 102 -16.82 -4.50 -17.63
N ASN A 103 -15.58 -4.25 -17.26
CA ASN A 103 -15.14 -4.06 -15.87
C ASN A 103 -14.84 -2.59 -15.53
N LYS A 104 -15.34 -1.66 -16.34
CA LYS A 104 -15.13 -0.21 -16.20
C LYS A 104 -15.42 0.33 -14.78
N ALA A 105 -16.34 -0.29 -14.05
CA ALA A 105 -16.68 0.12 -12.68
C ALA A 105 -15.50 0.02 -11.70
N TYR A 106 -14.47 -0.79 -12.00
CA TYR A 106 -13.30 -0.97 -11.15
C TYR A 106 -12.12 -0.04 -11.50
N VAL A 107 -12.19 0.64 -12.63
CA VAL A 107 -11.13 1.55 -13.10
C VAL A 107 -10.83 2.66 -12.08
N PRO A 108 -11.81 3.34 -11.45
CA PRO A 108 -11.52 4.36 -10.44
C PRO A 108 -10.74 3.81 -9.24
N TYR A 109 -11.03 2.59 -8.81
CA TYR A 109 -10.29 1.91 -7.75
C TYR A 109 -8.82 1.69 -8.15
N LEU A 110 -8.58 1.17 -9.36
CA LEU A 110 -7.23 0.91 -9.86
C LEU A 110 -6.42 2.20 -10.00
N ILE A 111 -7.04 3.28 -10.49
CA ILE A 111 -6.41 4.60 -10.56
C ILE A 111 -6.04 5.11 -9.17
N THR A 112 -6.92 4.94 -8.17
CA THR A 112 -6.67 5.37 -6.79
C THR A 112 -5.49 4.60 -6.18
N VAL A 113 -5.43 3.28 -6.37
CA VAL A 113 -4.32 2.45 -5.89
C VAL A 113 -3.01 2.84 -6.59
N LEU A 114 -3.04 3.07 -7.92
CA LEU A 114 -1.88 3.51 -8.67
C LEU A 114 -1.36 4.86 -8.17
N LEU A 115 -2.25 5.83 -7.95
CA LEU A 115 -1.90 7.15 -7.40
C LEU A 115 -1.30 7.03 -6.00
N TYR A 116 -1.89 6.23 -5.13
CA TYR A 116 -1.35 5.98 -3.80
C TYR A 116 0.06 5.38 -3.87
N LEU A 117 0.28 4.37 -4.71
CA LEU A 117 1.59 3.75 -4.89
C LEU A 117 2.61 4.73 -5.48
N ALA A 118 2.22 5.54 -6.46
CA ALA A 118 3.08 6.54 -7.06
C ALA A 118 3.55 7.57 -6.02
N VAL A 119 2.62 8.12 -5.22
CA VAL A 119 2.95 9.09 -4.16
C VAL A 119 3.77 8.44 -3.05
N SER A 120 3.43 7.21 -2.63
CA SER A 120 4.18 6.46 -1.61
C SER A 120 5.64 6.25 -2.02
N ASN A 121 5.89 5.94 -3.28
CA ASN A 121 7.25 5.75 -3.79
C ASN A 121 7.98 7.09 -3.94
N THR A 122 7.27 8.15 -4.36
CA THR A 122 7.85 9.50 -4.48
C THR A 122 8.28 10.05 -3.12
N ILE A 123 7.54 9.77 -2.05
CA ILE A 123 7.92 10.16 -0.68
C ILE A 123 9.26 9.51 -0.27
N GLY A 124 9.57 8.31 -0.77
CA GLY A 124 10.87 7.68 -0.57
C GLY A 124 12.04 8.49 -1.14
N LEU A 125 11.83 9.23 -2.23
CA LEU A 125 12.83 10.13 -2.82
C LEU A 125 13.08 11.37 -1.96
N LEU A 126 12.12 11.77 -1.13
CA LEU A 126 12.24 12.88 -0.18
C LEU A 126 12.97 12.50 1.12
N GLY A 127 13.42 11.24 1.22
CA GLY A 127 14.15 10.74 2.38
C GLY A 127 13.28 10.17 3.51
N PHE A 128 11.97 10.12 3.33
CA PHE A 128 11.07 9.44 4.26
C PHE A 128 10.99 7.95 3.93
N LYS A 129 10.75 7.13 4.95
CA LYS A 129 10.58 5.69 4.74
C LYS A 129 9.24 5.44 4.00
N PRO A 130 9.27 4.94 2.75
CA PRO A 130 8.03 4.75 2.01
C PRO A 130 7.17 3.66 2.66
N PRO A 131 5.85 3.86 2.78
CA PRO A 131 4.93 2.87 3.35
C PRO A 131 4.96 1.53 2.64
N THR A 132 5.29 1.52 1.35
CA THR A 132 5.41 0.30 0.53
C THR A 132 6.54 -0.63 0.95
N LYS A 133 7.50 -0.18 1.77
CA LYS A 133 8.52 -1.05 2.40
C LYS A 133 8.00 -1.82 3.61
N ASP A 134 6.87 -1.40 4.19
CA ASP A 134 6.25 -2.09 5.32
C ASP A 134 5.41 -3.26 4.82
N LEU A 135 5.76 -4.46 5.25
CA LEU A 135 5.05 -5.68 4.91
C LEU A 135 3.57 -5.63 5.29
N ASN A 136 3.24 -5.00 6.43
CA ASN A 136 1.86 -4.89 6.90
C ASN A 136 1.01 -4.03 5.95
N VAL A 137 1.57 -2.92 5.45
CA VAL A 137 0.89 -2.03 4.51
C VAL A 137 0.71 -2.72 3.15
N THR A 138 1.74 -3.38 2.64
CA THR A 138 1.65 -4.10 1.36
C THR A 138 0.73 -5.30 1.45
N ALA A 139 0.75 -6.05 2.56
CA ALA A 139 -0.18 -7.15 2.80
C ALA A 139 -1.64 -6.65 2.89
N ALA A 140 -1.89 -5.54 3.59
CA ALA A 140 -3.21 -4.93 3.67
C ALA A 140 -3.74 -4.51 2.29
N LEU A 141 -2.90 -3.88 1.46
CA LEU A 141 -3.24 -3.53 0.08
C LEU A 141 -3.53 -4.76 -0.78
N ALA A 142 -2.73 -5.82 -0.64
CA ALA A 142 -2.93 -7.07 -1.36
C ALA A 142 -4.26 -7.74 -0.97
N ILE A 143 -4.56 -7.84 0.33
CA ILE A 143 -5.81 -8.40 0.84
C ILE A 143 -7.01 -7.57 0.35
N MET A 144 -6.93 -6.23 0.43
CA MET A 144 -7.98 -5.35 -0.05
C MET A 144 -8.23 -5.54 -1.55
N SER A 145 -7.17 -5.61 -2.36
CA SER A 145 -7.28 -5.84 -3.81
C SER A 145 -7.88 -7.21 -4.10
N MET A 146 -7.46 -8.25 -3.36
CA MET A 146 -8.02 -9.60 -3.48
C MET A 146 -9.53 -9.61 -3.16
N CYS A 147 -9.94 -8.96 -2.07
CA CYS A 147 -11.35 -8.84 -1.72
C CYS A 147 -12.17 -8.13 -2.81
N VAL A 148 -11.64 -7.07 -3.42
CA VAL A 148 -12.31 -6.35 -4.51
C VAL A 148 -12.46 -7.25 -5.74
N ILE A 149 -11.42 -8.00 -6.11
CA ILE A 149 -11.45 -8.93 -7.26
C ILE A 149 -12.47 -10.03 -7.02
N GLU A 150 -12.45 -10.67 -5.83
CA GLU A 150 -13.39 -11.73 -5.48
C GLU A 150 -14.84 -11.24 -5.45
N PHE A 151 -15.08 -10.09 -4.83
CA PHE A 151 -16.39 -9.47 -4.80
C PHE A 151 -16.90 -9.14 -6.20
N SER A 152 -16.03 -8.64 -7.07
CA SER A 152 -16.30 -8.40 -8.48
C SER A 152 -16.71 -9.68 -9.21
N GLY A 153 -15.97 -10.75 -9.03
CA GLY A 153 -16.24 -12.06 -9.63
C GLY A 153 -17.61 -12.61 -9.22
N ILE A 154 -17.92 -12.50 -7.92
CA ILE A 154 -19.21 -12.92 -7.36
C ILE A 154 -20.36 -12.08 -7.89
N HIS A 155 -20.20 -10.76 -7.92
CA HIS A 155 -21.25 -9.84 -8.35
C HIS A 155 -21.60 -10.01 -9.84
N LYS A 156 -20.59 -10.26 -10.69
CA LYS A 156 -20.76 -10.39 -12.14
C LYS A 156 -21.30 -11.76 -12.56
N ASN A 157 -20.77 -12.84 -11.98
CA ASN A 157 -21.01 -14.20 -12.43
C ASN A 157 -22.00 -14.97 -11.53
N GLY A 158 -22.37 -14.41 -10.39
CA GLY A 158 -23.13 -15.12 -9.36
C GLY A 158 -22.29 -16.13 -8.59
N VAL A 159 -22.66 -16.37 -7.33
CA VAL A 159 -21.92 -17.20 -6.37
C VAL A 159 -21.70 -18.62 -6.91
N VAL A 160 -22.71 -19.20 -7.54
CA VAL A 160 -22.65 -20.60 -8.02
C VAL A 160 -21.67 -20.76 -9.20
N HIS A 161 -21.67 -19.80 -10.14
CA HIS A 161 -20.77 -19.85 -11.29
C HIS A 161 -19.34 -19.57 -10.86
N TRP A 162 -19.14 -18.62 -9.94
CA TRP A 162 -17.85 -18.29 -9.35
C TRP A 162 -17.24 -19.51 -8.63
N MET A 163 -18.03 -20.21 -7.78
CA MET A 163 -17.57 -21.43 -7.10
C MET A 163 -17.18 -22.54 -8.09
N LYS A 164 -17.95 -22.73 -9.16
CA LYS A 164 -17.60 -23.70 -10.21
C LYS A 164 -16.30 -23.36 -10.91
N HIS A 165 -16.07 -22.07 -11.19
CA HIS A 165 -14.84 -21.61 -11.84
C HIS A 165 -13.64 -21.80 -10.92
N PHE A 166 -13.79 -21.49 -9.63
CA PHE A 166 -12.75 -21.69 -8.62
C PHE A 166 -12.40 -23.17 -8.44
N ALA A 167 -13.41 -24.04 -8.35
CA ALA A 167 -13.21 -25.49 -8.23
C ALA A 167 -12.53 -26.09 -9.46
N LYS A 168 -12.81 -25.58 -10.66
CA LYS A 168 -12.19 -26.06 -11.91
C LYS A 168 -10.69 -25.72 -12.03
N HIS A 169 -10.21 -24.71 -11.29
CA HIS A 169 -8.78 -24.37 -11.27
C HIS A 169 -7.97 -25.21 -10.26
N PHE A 170 -8.66 -25.89 -9.34
CA PHE A 170 -8.03 -26.76 -8.33
C PHE A 170 -7.99 -28.25 -8.72
N VAL A 171 -8.66 -28.65 -9.79
CA VAL A 171 -8.71 -30.00 -10.34
C VAL A 171 -8.02 -30.05 -11.70
#